data_d971c4ad2bda1fb6d9a75a27c81430ca
#
_entry.id   d971c4ad2bda1fb6d9a75a27c81430ca
#
_cell.length_a   1.000
_cell.length_b   1.000
_cell.length_c   1.000
_cell.angle_alpha   90.00
_cell.angle_beta   90.00
_cell.angle_gamma   90.00
#
_symmetry.space_group_name_H-M   'P 1'
#
loop_
_entity.id
_entity.type
_entity.pdbx_description
1 polymer ?
#
loop_
_entity_poly.entity_id
_entity_poly.type
_entity_poly.pdbx_seq_one_letter_code
_entity_poly.pdbx_strand_id
1 'polypeptide(L)'
;MQIDVARVLGLVTRSVRNFEMDGKAASAVTLTRLYETDVDDLWDALTSKERIPRWFLPIEGDLQLGGKYQLKGNAGGTITACTPPRHFAATWEFGGATSWIDVRLAAERDKARLTLEHTAVIEDHWNQFGPGAVGIGWDLALAGLEGYLATGASVDHETAEAWMGSPEGKGFMTESGEFWRAAHVASGVDPASAKERSDRTIAFYRGEMPPDIAHPGTGS
;
A
#
# COMPACT_ATOMS: atom_id res chain seq x y z
N MET A 1 -11.30 -12.69 12.68
CA MET A 1 -11.49 -11.21 12.69
C MET A 1 -12.59 -10.91 11.67
N GLN A 2 -13.67 -10.27 12.06
CA GLN A 2 -14.75 -9.91 11.14
C GLN A 2 -14.51 -8.43 10.74
N ILE A 3 -14.15 -8.19 9.49
CA ILE A 3 -13.91 -6.86 8.94
C ILE A 3 -15.13 -6.47 8.10
N ASP A 4 -15.73 -5.32 8.37
CA ASP A 4 -16.69 -4.72 7.44
C ASP A 4 -15.92 -4.18 6.23
N VAL A 5 -15.76 -5.03 5.22
CA VAL A 5 -14.94 -4.78 4.02
C VAL A 5 -15.40 -3.52 3.29
N ALA A 6 -16.70 -3.40 3.05
CA ALA A 6 -17.26 -2.26 2.32
C ALA A 6 -17.01 -0.93 3.08
N ARG A 7 -17.18 -0.94 4.41
CA ARG A 7 -16.90 0.23 5.24
C ARG A 7 -15.41 0.60 5.20
N VAL A 8 -14.53 -0.37 5.42
CA VAL A 8 -13.08 -0.12 5.50
C VAL A 8 -12.53 0.41 4.19
N LEU A 9 -12.89 -0.20 3.07
CA LEU A 9 -12.48 0.24 1.73
C LEU A 9 -13.16 1.54 1.29
N GLY A 10 -14.43 1.74 1.66
CA GLY A 10 -15.19 2.96 1.33
C GLY A 10 -14.67 4.23 2.01
N LEU A 11 -13.92 4.11 3.12
CA LEU A 11 -13.31 5.25 3.82
C LEU A 11 -11.98 5.72 3.17
N VAL A 12 -11.48 5.01 2.16
CA VAL A 12 -10.23 5.38 1.46
C VAL A 12 -10.55 6.07 0.15
N THR A 13 -10.05 7.29 -0.02
CA THR A 13 -10.04 7.96 -1.33
C THR A 13 -8.79 7.53 -2.09
N ARG A 14 -8.96 7.12 -3.36
CA ARG A 14 -7.88 6.63 -4.23
C ARG A 14 -7.78 7.47 -5.49
N SER A 15 -6.56 7.71 -5.93
CA SER A 15 -6.31 8.33 -7.24
C SER A 15 -5.05 7.77 -7.88
N VAL A 16 -4.98 7.88 -9.20
CA VAL A 16 -3.81 7.53 -10.02
C VAL A 16 -3.46 8.74 -10.85
N ARG A 17 -2.17 9.09 -10.90
CA ARG A 17 -1.65 10.20 -11.68
C ARG A 17 -0.47 9.71 -12.52
N ASN A 18 -0.55 9.90 -13.83
CA ASN A 18 0.53 9.60 -14.76
C ASN A 18 1.30 10.87 -15.08
N PHE A 19 2.63 10.79 -15.14
CA PHE A 19 3.53 11.93 -15.38
C PHE A 19 4.88 11.44 -15.90
N GLU A 20 5.79 12.38 -16.16
CA GLU A 20 7.17 12.08 -16.51
C GLU A 20 8.08 12.40 -15.31
N MET A 21 9.00 11.50 -15.00
CA MET A 21 10.00 11.64 -13.95
C MET A 21 11.37 11.25 -14.53
N ASP A 22 12.31 12.21 -14.55
CA ASP A 22 13.66 12.02 -15.09
C ASP A 22 13.68 11.45 -16.53
N GLY A 23 12.76 11.92 -17.40
CA GLY A 23 12.63 11.48 -18.79
C GLY A 23 11.98 10.10 -18.97
N LYS A 24 11.43 9.50 -17.93
CA LYS A 24 10.71 8.23 -17.97
C LYS A 24 9.25 8.41 -17.59
N ALA A 25 8.37 7.64 -18.24
CA ALA A 25 6.98 7.58 -17.82
C ALA A 25 6.88 7.02 -16.41
N ALA A 26 6.13 7.68 -15.55
CA ALA A 26 5.92 7.30 -14.15
C ALA A 26 4.45 7.41 -13.77
N SER A 27 4.07 6.71 -12.74
CA SER A 27 2.74 6.77 -12.16
C SER A 27 2.81 6.84 -10.66
N ALA A 28 1.92 7.62 -10.05
CA ALA A 28 1.72 7.66 -8.62
C ALA A 28 0.32 7.15 -8.28
N VAL A 29 0.24 6.23 -7.32
CA VAL A 29 -1.01 5.86 -6.65
C VAL A 29 -1.08 6.63 -5.33
N THR A 30 -2.22 7.23 -5.03
CA THR A 30 -2.42 7.98 -3.80
C THR A 30 -3.62 7.42 -3.04
N LEU A 31 -3.42 7.16 -1.75
CA LEU A 31 -4.46 6.80 -0.80
C LEU A 31 -4.59 7.90 0.24
N THR A 32 -5.82 8.33 0.52
CA THR A 32 -6.10 9.29 1.59
C THR A 32 -7.18 8.73 2.49
N ARG A 33 -6.96 8.81 3.80
CA ARG A 33 -7.88 8.31 4.82
C ARG A 33 -7.84 9.15 6.09
N LEU A 34 -8.99 9.25 6.77
CA LEU A 34 -9.10 9.81 8.12
C LEU A 34 -9.07 8.69 9.16
N TYR A 35 -8.34 8.90 10.24
CA TYR A 35 -8.26 8.02 11.40
C TYR A 35 -8.78 8.74 12.64
N GLU A 36 -9.48 7.99 13.51
CA GLU A 36 -10.03 8.46 14.80
C GLU A 36 -8.92 8.56 15.86
N THR A 37 -7.89 9.35 15.56
CA THR A 37 -6.76 9.63 16.43
C THR A 37 -6.14 10.98 16.06
N ASP A 38 -5.24 11.52 16.89
CA ASP A 38 -4.49 12.73 16.58
C ASP A 38 -3.26 12.46 15.70
N VAL A 39 -2.63 13.56 15.22
CA VAL A 39 -1.47 13.47 14.31
C VAL A 39 -0.25 12.86 15.00
N ASP A 40 -0.04 13.14 16.29
CA ASP A 40 1.13 12.67 17.02
C ASP A 40 1.06 11.15 17.26
N ASP A 41 -0.11 10.63 17.64
CA ASP A 41 -0.33 9.18 17.79
C ASP A 41 -0.24 8.46 16.44
N LEU A 42 -0.84 9.02 15.38
CA LEU A 42 -0.74 8.44 14.04
C LEU A 42 0.71 8.46 13.53
N TRP A 43 1.44 9.56 13.77
CA TRP A 43 2.86 9.65 13.43
C TRP A 43 3.68 8.56 14.12
N ASP A 44 3.49 8.42 15.42
CA ASP A 44 4.19 7.40 16.20
C ASP A 44 3.83 5.98 15.73
N ALA A 45 2.57 5.71 15.39
CA ALA A 45 2.17 4.43 14.82
C ALA A 45 2.88 4.10 13.50
N LEU A 46 3.15 5.13 12.67
CA LEU A 46 3.75 4.98 11.34
C LEU A 46 5.29 4.99 11.35
N THR A 47 5.93 5.46 12.43
CA THR A 47 7.39 5.68 12.45
C THR A 47 8.12 4.99 13.60
N SER A 48 7.42 4.48 14.61
CA SER A 48 8.02 3.75 15.72
C SER A 48 8.31 2.30 15.35
N LYS A 49 9.54 1.84 15.57
CA LYS A 49 9.95 0.44 15.37
C LYS A 49 9.15 -0.55 16.19
N GLU A 50 8.67 -0.13 17.34
CA GLU A 50 7.86 -0.93 18.28
C GLU A 50 6.41 -1.01 17.81
N ARG A 51 5.91 0.04 17.11
CA ARG A 51 4.50 0.10 16.71
C ARG A 51 4.25 -0.44 15.30
N ILE A 52 5.13 -0.19 14.34
CA ILE A 52 4.98 -0.67 12.95
C ILE A 52 4.70 -2.18 12.88
N PRO A 53 5.42 -3.07 13.60
CA PRO A 53 5.16 -4.50 13.55
C PRO A 53 3.80 -4.94 14.11
N ARG A 54 3.12 -4.04 14.82
CA ARG A 54 1.82 -4.34 15.44
C ARG A 54 0.65 -4.27 14.46
N TRP A 55 0.83 -3.61 13.32
CA TRP A 55 -0.21 -3.44 12.31
C TRP A 55 0.26 -3.74 10.88
N PHE A 56 1.56 -3.76 10.66
CA PHE A 56 2.19 -4.01 9.37
C PHE A 56 3.20 -5.16 9.49
N LEU A 57 4.36 -5.05 8.88
CA LEU A 57 5.42 -6.05 8.89
C LEU A 57 6.51 -5.71 9.92
N PRO A 58 7.21 -6.71 10.47
CA PRO A 58 8.42 -6.47 11.23
C PRO A 58 9.42 -5.63 10.45
N ILE A 59 10.01 -4.63 11.10
CA ILE A 59 10.92 -3.67 10.49
C ILE A 59 12.23 -3.59 11.27
N GLU A 60 13.32 -3.54 10.53
CA GLU A 60 14.67 -3.36 11.07
C GLU A 60 15.33 -2.12 10.44
N GLY A 61 16.46 -1.68 11.00
CA GLY A 61 17.23 -0.57 10.47
C GLY A 61 17.13 0.70 11.30
N ASP A 62 17.44 1.83 10.68
CA ASP A 62 17.45 3.16 11.28
C ASP A 62 16.36 4.02 10.63
N LEU A 63 15.30 4.35 11.38
CA LEU A 63 14.10 5.04 10.86
C LEU A 63 14.21 6.57 10.96
N GLN A 64 15.40 7.12 10.75
CA GLN A 64 15.63 8.57 10.69
C GLN A 64 16.14 9.00 9.31
N LEU A 65 16.17 10.31 9.06
CA LEU A 65 16.63 10.87 7.79
C LEU A 65 18.01 10.32 7.40
N GLY A 66 18.12 9.77 6.19
CA GLY A 66 19.32 9.11 5.66
C GLY A 66 19.54 7.68 6.14
N GLY A 67 18.77 7.20 7.12
CA GLY A 67 18.85 5.83 7.62
C GLY A 67 18.22 4.82 6.65
N LYS A 68 18.68 3.59 6.74
CA LYS A 68 18.17 2.47 5.95
C LYS A 68 17.22 1.62 6.77
N TYR A 69 16.17 1.11 6.13
CA TYR A 69 15.21 0.21 6.73
C TYR A 69 15.02 -1.06 5.89
N GLN A 70 14.51 -2.12 6.52
CA GLN A 70 14.10 -3.35 5.86
C GLN A 70 12.84 -3.89 6.53
N LEU A 71 11.77 -4.04 5.76
CA LEU A 71 10.57 -4.78 6.13
C LEU A 71 10.81 -6.27 5.87
N LYS A 72 10.54 -7.11 6.85
CA LYS A 72 10.80 -8.56 6.76
C LYS A 72 10.00 -9.20 5.62
N GLY A 73 10.70 -9.81 4.67
CA GLY A 73 10.09 -10.47 3.51
C GLY A 73 9.44 -9.51 2.50
N ASN A 74 9.73 -8.21 2.59
CA ASN A 74 9.19 -7.17 1.74
C ASN A 74 10.27 -6.14 1.40
N ALA A 75 9.90 -4.92 1.05
CA ALA A 75 10.78 -3.86 0.64
C ALA A 75 11.72 -3.37 1.75
N GLY A 76 12.89 -2.93 1.34
CA GLY A 76 13.79 -2.07 2.09
C GLY A 76 13.91 -0.71 1.44
N GLY A 77 14.83 0.11 1.95
CA GLY A 77 15.11 1.41 1.35
C GLY A 77 15.80 2.39 2.29
N THR A 78 15.78 3.65 1.89
CA THR A 78 16.40 4.77 2.62
C THR A 78 15.35 5.84 2.91
N ILE A 79 15.33 6.38 4.11
CA ILE A 79 14.48 7.54 4.47
C ILE A 79 15.07 8.80 3.82
N THR A 80 14.34 9.38 2.88
CA THR A 80 14.82 10.50 2.05
C THR A 80 14.32 11.86 2.55
N ALA A 81 13.24 11.89 3.33
CA ALA A 81 12.74 13.07 4.03
C ALA A 81 12.11 12.69 5.36
N CYS A 82 12.22 13.56 6.36
CA CYS A 82 11.57 13.38 7.66
C CYS A 82 11.34 14.74 8.31
N THR A 83 10.07 15.08 8.55
CA THR A 83 9.63 16.31 9.24
C THR A 83 8.52 15.96 10.23
N PRO A 84 8.87 15.49 11.43
CA PRO A 84 7.89 15.11 12.45
C PRO A 84 6.97 16.27 12.86
N PRO A 85 5.70 16.00 13.17
CA PRO A 85 4.96 14.75 12.99
C PRO A 85 4.15 14.73 11.70
N ARG A 86 4.62 15.35 10.62
CA ARG A 86 3.78 15.66 9.43
C ARG A 86 4.18 15.00 8.14
N HIS A 87 5.43 14.60 7.98
CA HIS A 87 5.91 14.14 6.68
C HIS A 87 7.13 13.24 6.80
N PHE A 88 7.12 12.13 6.08
CA PHE A 88 8.31 11.38 5.71
C PHE A 88 8.21 10.85 4.29
N ALA A 89 9.37 10.63 3.68
CA ALA A 89 9.48 9.97 2.38
C ALA A 89 10.63 8.96 2.42
N ALA A 90 10.53 7.93 1.59
CA ALA A 90 11.55 6.89 1.50
C ALA A 90 11.60 6.29 0.10
N THR A 91 12.75 5.71 -0.27
CA THR A 91 12.80 4.74 -1.37
C THR A 91 12.11 3.45 -0.93
N TRP A 92 11.53 2.74 -1.89
CA TRP A 92 10.88 1.45 -1.72
C TRP A 92 11.51 0.47 -2.70
N GLU A 93 12.45 -0.33 -2.22
CA GLU A 93 13.30 -1.20 -3.00
C GLU A 93 12.84 -2.65 -2.82
N PHE A 94 12.30 -3.25 -3.88
CA PHE A 94 11.77 -4.61 -3.86
C PHE A 94 11.97 -5.30 -5.22
N GLY A 95 12.41 -6.56 -5.21
CA GLY A 95 12.56 -7.36 -6.43
C GLY A 95 13.54 -6.77 -7.45
N GLY A 96 14.53 -5.98 -7.00
CA GLY A 96 15.51 -5.30 -7.88
C GLY A 96 15.00 -3.98 -8.48
N ALA A 97 13.73 -3.62 -8.24
CA ALA A 97 13.16 -2.34 -8.66
C ALA A 97 13.16 -1.33 -7.51
N THR A 98 13.25 -0.04 -7.87
CA THR A 98 13.14 1.07 -6.91
C THR A 98 11.91 1.91 -7.25
N SER A 99 11.11 2.19 -6.23
CA SER A 99 9.99 3.11 -6.24
C SER A 99 10.07 4.03 -5.03
N TRP A 100 9.11 4.92 -4.83
CA TRP A 100 9.17 5.93 -3.78
C TRP A 100 7.85 6.03 -3.04
N ILE A 101 7.92 6.18 -1.73
CA ILE A 101 6.76 6.51 -0.91
C ILE A 101 6.91 7.91 -0.32
N ASP A 102 5.80 8.65 -0.29
CA ASP A 102 5.67 9.95 0.37
C ASP A 102 4.43 9.89 1.28
N VAL A 103 4.63 10.13 2.57
CA VAL A 103 3.57 10.04 3.58
C VAL A 103 3.41 11.37 4.28
N ARG A 104 2.18 11.90 4.25
CA ARG A 104 1.83 13.18 4.86
C ARG A 104 0.70 13.02 5.85
N LEU A 105 0.82 13.71 6.98
CA LEU A 105 -0.20 13.76 8.01
C LEU A 105 -0.70 15.21 8.20
N ALA A 106 -1.99 15.36 8.40
CA ALA A 106 -2.62 16.64 8.72
C ALA A 106 -3.73 16.44 9.76
N ALA A 107 -3.83 17.38 10.68
CA ALA A 107 -4.96 17.44 11.60
C ALA A 107 -6.24 17.85 10.86
N GLU A 108 -7.34 17.17 11.15
CA GLU A 108 -8.66 17.50 10.63
C GLU A 108 -9.69 17.38 11.76
N ARG A 109 -9.94 18.52 12.44
CA ARG A 109 -10.73 18.58 13.67
C ARG A 109 -10.10 17.71 14.76
N ASP A 110 -10.82 16.66 15.19
CA ASP A 110 -10.43 15.66 16.19
C ASP A 110 -9.80 14.39 15.61
N LYS A 111 -9.49 14.40 14.30
CA LYS A 111 -8.95 13.26 13.54
C LYS A 111 -7.62 13.60 12.88
N ALA A 112 -6.90 12.57 12.48
CA ALA A 112 -5.71 12.70 11.66
C ALA A 112 -5.98 12.17 10.24
N ARG A 113 -5.62 12.99 9.24
CA ARG A 113 -5.62 12.59 7.84
C ARG A 113 -4.25 12.02 7.47
N LEU A 114 -4.24 10.81 6.95
CA LEU A 114 -3.11 10.20 6.26
C LEU A 114 -3.28 10.39 4.75
N THR A 115 -2.22 10.83 4.08
CA THR A 115 -2.07 10.73 2.63
C THR A 115 -0.78 9.98 2.35
N LEU A 116 -0.89 8.84 1.65
CA LEU A 116 0.22 8.03 1.18
C LEU A 116 0.24 8.08 -0.34
N GLU A 117 1.36 8.50 -0.91
CA GLU A 117 1.63 8.41 -2.35
C GLU A 117 2.73 7.39 -2.58
N HIS A 118 2.53 6.48 -3.53
CA HIS A 118 3.55 5.53 -3.98
C HIS A 118 3.79 5.75 -5.47
N THR A 119 4.99 6.20 -5.80
CA THR A 119 5.43 6.52 -7.16
C THR A 119 6.32 5.41 -7.70
N ALA A 120 6.07 4.98 -8.94
CA ALA A 120 6.90 4.02 -9.65
C ALA A 120 7.10 4.44 -11.11
N VAL A 121 8.25 4.09 -11.68
CA VAL A 121 8.47 4.14 -13.14
C VAL A 121 7.57 3.10 -13.80
N ILE A 122 6.96 3.47 -14.93
CA ILE A 122 6.10 2.55 -15.70
C ILE A 122 7.00 1.60 -16.48
N GLU A 123 7.05 0.36 -16.04
CA GLU A 123 7.78 -0.75 -16.63
C GLU A 123 6.84 -1.95 -16.87
N ASP A 124 7.37 -3.09 -17.29
CA ASP A 124 6.57 -4.27 -17.65
C ASP A 124 5.63 -4.72 -16.54
N HIS A 125 6.06 -4.67 -15.28
CA HIS A 125 5.22 -5.02 -14.14
C HIS A 125 3.99 -4.10 -14.02
N TRP A 126 4.19 -2.78 -14.14
CA TRP A 126 3.09 -1.81 -14.16
C TRP A 126 2.15 -2.05 -15.35
N ASN A 127 2.73 -2.32 -16.54
CA ASN A 127 1.94 -2.58 -17.74
C ASN A 127 1.08 -3.84 -17.62
N GLN A 128 1.52 -4.82 -16.83
CA GLN A 128 0.78 -6.06 -16.59
C GLN A 128 -0.28 -5.92 -15.51
N PHE A 129 0.02 -5.26 -14.39
CA PHE A 129 -0.79 -5.30 -13.18
C PHE A 129 -1.46 -3.95 -12.84
N GLY A 130 -0.95 -2.83 -13.36
CA GLY A 130 -1.50 -1.50 -13.08
C GLY A 130 -1.39 -1.08 -11.61
N PRO A 131 -2.19 -0.06 -11.20
CA PRO A 131 -2.08 0.54 -9.87
C PRO A 131 -2.46 -0.41 -8.73
N GLY A 132 -3.27 -1.42 -8.99
CA GLY A 132 -3.64 -2.43 -7.99
C GLY A 132 -2.44 -3.23 -7.48
N ALA A 133 -1.34 -3.34 -8.27
CA ALA A 133 -0.13 -4.07 -7.89
C ALA A 133 0.42 -3.65 -6.51
N VAL A 134 0.41 -2.37 -6.22
CA VAL A 134 0.79 -1.81 -4.92
C VAL A 134 -0.43 -1.39 -4.10
N GLY A 135 -1.50 -0.97 -4.75
CA GLY A 135 -2.68 -0.41 -4.14
C GLY A 135 -3.44 -1.37 -3.23
N ILE A 136 -3.62 -2.64 -3.63
CA ILE A 136 -4.27 -3.67 -2.80
C ILE A 136 -3.43 -3.93 -1.53
N GLY A 137 -2.11 -3.99 -1.66
CA GLY A 137 -1.21 -4.14 -0.52
C GLY A 137 -1.33 -2.98 0.48
N TRP A 138 -1.42 -1.74 -0.02
CA TRP A 138 -1.65 -0.57 0.83
C TRP A 138 -3.03 -0.57 1.48
N ASP A 139 -4.08 -0.97 0.78
CA ASP A 139 -5.42 -1.11 1.39
C ASP A 139 -5.43 -2.13 2.53
N LEU A 140 -4.74 -3.27 2.37
CA LEU A 140 -4.56 -4.26 3.44
C LEU A 140 -3.79 -3.67 4.64
N ALA A 141 -2.70 -2.95 4.38
CA ALA A 141 -1.91 -2.30 5.43
C ALA A 141 -2.73 -1.24 6.19
N LEU A 142 -3.48 -0.38 5.48
CA LEU A 142 -4.34 0.64 6.09
C LEU A 142 -5.51 0.04 6.88
N ALA A 143 -6.02 -1.13 6.48
CA ALA A 143 -7.01 -1.88 7.26
C ALA A 143 -6.40 -2.43 8.56
N GLY A 144 -5.17 -2.94 8.51
CA GLY A 144 -4.42 -3.36 9.69
C GLY A 144 -4.16 -2.21 10.66
N LEU A 145 -3.76 -1.04 10.14
CA LEU A 145 -3.55 0.19 10.93
C LEU A 145 -4.84 0.64 11.63
N GLU A 146 -6.00 0.62 10.93
CA GLU A 146 -7.28 0.94 11.55
C GLU A 146 -7.60 0.01 12.72
N GLY A 147 -7.49 -1.29 12.51
CA GLY A 147 -7.75 -2.28 13.56
C GLY A 147 -6.86 -2.07 14.78
N TYR A 148 -5.57 -1.79 14.55
CA TYR A 148 -4.61 -1.50 15.61
C TYR A 148 -4.94 -0.21 16.38
N LEU A 149 -5.20 0.90 15.69
CA LEU A 149 -5.55 2.17 16.33
C LEU A 149 -6.86 2.09 17.11
N ALA A 150 -7.85 1.35 16.60
CA ALA A 150 -9.15 1.21 17.25
C ALA A 150 -9.13 0.32 18.49
N THR A 151 -8.25 -0.68 18.56
CA THR A 151 -8.29 -1.71 19.61
C THR A 151 -7.03 -1.77 20.47
N GLY A 152 -5.91 -1.21 20.00
CA GLY A 152 -4.59 -1.39 20.59
C GLY A 152 -4.02 -2.81 20.42
N ALA A 153 -4.76 -3.74 19.81
CA ALA A 153 -4.32 -5.11 19.63
C ALA A 153 -3.36 -5.24 18.44
N SER A 154 -2.32 -6.04 18.58
CA SER A 154 -1.42 -6.35 17.47
C SER A 154 -2.10 -7.28 16.47
N VAL A 155 -1.80 -7.10 15.20
CA VAL A 155 -2.17 -8.05 14.15
C VAL A 155 -1.34 -9.33 14.37
N ASP A 156 -2.04 -10.45 14.54
CA ASP A 156 -1.41 -11.75 14.50
C ASP A 156 -1.21 -12.17 13.04
N HIS A 157 0.04 -12.31 12.62
CA HIS A 157 0.40 -12.56 11.22
C HIS A 157 -0.16 -13.89 10.68
N GLU A 158 -0.20 -14.94 11.50
CA GLU A 158 -0.76 -16.23 11.10
C GLU A 158 -2.27 -16.11 10.86
N THR A 159 -2.97 -15.44 11.78
CA THR A 159 -4.41 -15.15 11.63
C THR A 159 -4.69 -14.25 10.43
N ALA A 160 -3.84 -13.25 10.15
CA ALA A 160 -3.98 -12.36 9.00
C ALA A 160 -3.77 -13.11 7.67
N GLU A 161 -2.76 -13.99 7.60
CA GLU A 161 -2.50 -14.83 6.44
C GLU A 161 -3.65 -15.80 6.17
N ALA A 162 -4.15 -16.47 7.22
CA ALA A 162 -5.32 -17.34 7.13
C ALA A 162 -6.57 -16.57 6.67
N TRP A 163 -6.76 -15.33 7.17
CA TRP A 163 -7.87 -14.47 6.73
C TRP A 163 -7.74 -14.08 5.25
N MET A 164 -6.54 -13.71 4.77
CA MET A 164 -6.31 -13.41 3.35
C MET A 164 -6.70 -14.59 2.45
N GLY A 165 -6.46 -15.83 2.88
CA GLY A 165 -6.90 -17.04 2.17
C GLY A 165 -8.40 -17.34 2.24
N SER A 166 -9.14 -16.71 3.16
CA SER A 166 -10.57 -16.93 3.37
C SER A 166 -11.44 -16.29 2.26
N PRO A 167 -12.72 -16.70 2.14
CA PRO A 167 -13.66 -16.03 1.23
C PRO A 167 -13.81 -14.52 1.51
N GLU A 168 -13.75 -14.10 2.78
CA GLU A 168 -13.84 -12.69 3.19
C GLU A 168 -12.60 -11.91 2.73
N GLY A 169 -11.38 -12.43 2.98
CA GLY A 169 -10.14 -11.82 2.52
C GLY A 169 -10.04 -11.74 1.01
N LYS A 170 -10.44 -12.80 0.30
CA LYS A 170 -10.54 -12.80 -1.16
C LYS A 170 -11.57 -11.77 -1.67
N GLY A 171 -12.68 -11.60 -0.97
CA GLY A 171 -13.67 -10.55 -1.22
C GLY A 171 -13.07 -9.16 -1.08
N PHE A 172 -12.31 -8.91 -0.01
CA PHE A 172 -11.58 -7.65 0.21
C PHE A 172 -10.64 -7.30 -0.95
N MET A 173 -9.80 -8.27 -1.37
CA MET A 173 -8.85 -8.06 -2.48
C MET A 173 -9.56 -7.78 -3.80
N THR A 174 -10.71 -8.44 -4.04
CA THR A 174 -11.53 -8.20 -5.23
C THR A 174 -12.11 -6.77 -5.22
N GLU A 175 -12.74 -6.37 -4.13
CA GLU A 175 -13.36 -5.04 -4.01
C GLU A 175 -12.30 -3.92 -4.06
N SER A 176 -11.16 -4.10 -3.39
CA SER A 176 -10.01 -3.18 -3.48
C SER A 176 -9.52 -3.05 -4.93
N GLY A 177 -9.33 -4.17 -5.64
CA GLY A 177 -8.93 -4.17 -7.05
C GLY A 177 -9.91 -3.40 -7.95
N GLU A 178 -11.22 -3.52 -7.69
CA GLU A 178 -12.25 -2.76 -8.42
C GLU A 178 -12.17 -1.25 -8.14
N PHE A 179 -11.90 -0.84 -6.90
CA PHE A 179 -11.64 0.58 -6.59
C PHE A 179 -10.40 1.11 -7.33
N TRP A 180 -9.32 0.32 -7.39
CA TRP A 180 -8.12 0.70 -8.14
C TRP A 180 -8.35 0.72 -9.66
N ARG A 181 -9.18 -0.17 -10.18
CA ARG A 181 -9.63 -0.12 -11.59
C ARG A 181 -10.36 1.19 -11.89
N ALA A 182 -11.30 1.58 -11.02
CA ALA A 182 -12.03 2.83 -11.18
C ALA A 182 -11.10 4.06 -11.15
N ALA A 183 -10.14 4.11 -10.22
CA ALA A 183 -9.13 5.16 -10.16
C ALA A 183 -8.22 5.18 -11.40
N HIS A 184 -7.89 4.01 -11.96
CA HIS A 184 -7.09 3.88 -13.18
C HIS A 184 -7.83 4.41 -14.41
N VAL A 185 -9.11 4.08 -14.54
CA VAL A 185 -9.96 4.66 -15.61
C VAL A 185 -10.07 6.18 -15.45
N ALA A 186 -10.26 6.66 -14.22
CA ALA A 186 -10.34 8.10 -13.94
C ALA A 186 -9.02 8.86 -14.28
N SER A 187 -7.89 8.17 -14.31
CA SER A 187 -6.61 8.74 -14.77
C SER A 187 -6.45 8.85 -16.29
N GLY A 188 -7.47 8.42 -17.05
CA GLY A 188 -7.49 8.49 -18.53
C GLY A 188 -7.09 7.20 -19.24
N VAL A 189 -6.92 6.10 -18.51
CA VAL A 189 -6.63 4.79 -19.14
C VAL A 189 -7.90 4.17 -19.69
N ASP A 190 -7.77 3.53 -20.86
CA ASP A 190 -8.88 2.82 -21.51
C ASP A 190 -9.53 1.80 -20.56
N PRO A 191 -10.88 1.76 -20.43
CA PRO A 191 -11.57 0.89 -19.49
C PRO A 191 -11.31 -0.61 -19.67
N ALA A 192 -11.14 -1.09 -20.91
CA ALA A 192 -10.84 -2.50 -21.17
C ALA A 192 -9.42 -2.86 -20.69
N SER A 193 -8.44 -2.01 -20.97
CA SER A 193 -7.06 -2.16 -20.50
C SER A 193 -6.97 -2.10 -18.97
N ALA A 194 -7.70 -1.17 -18.34
CA ALA A 194 -7.76 -1.06 -16.89
C ALA A 194 -8.38 -2.31 -16.25
N LYS A 195 -9.43 -2.87 -16.88
CA LYS A 195 -10.07 -4.11 -16.42
C LYS A 195 -9.13 -5.30 -16.49
N GLU A 196 -8.46 -5.51 -17.63
CA GLU A 196 -7.51 -6.62 -17.80
C GLU A 196 -6.41 -6.62 -16.74
N ARG A 197 -5.82 -5.44 -16.48
CA ARG A 197 -4.77 -5.28 -15.44
C ARG A 197 -5.33 -5.55 -14.04
N SER A 198 -6.53 -5.05 -13.74
CA SER A 198 -7.18 -5.26 -12.44
C SER A 198 -7.51 -6.74 -12.23
N ASP A 199 -8.10 -7.43 -13.21
CA ASP A 199 -8.42 -8.84 -13.11
C ASP A 199 -7.16 -9.68 -12.82
N ARG A 200 -6.06 -9.38 -13.50
CA ARG A 200 -4.77 -10.05 -13.29
C ARG A 200 -4.22 -9.81 -11.89
N THR A 201 -4.30 -8.57 -11.41
CA THR A 201 -3.84 -8.20 -10.07
C THR A 201 -4.69 -8.85 -8.98
N ILE A 202 -6.01 -8.87 -9.14
CA ILE A 202 -6.92 -9.54 -8.21
C ILE A 202 -6.59 -11.05 -8.15
N ALA A 203 -6.41 -11.70 -9.31
CA ALA A 203 -6.04 -13.11 -9.38
C ALA A 203 -4.69 -13.38 -8.68
N PHE A 204 -3.70 -12.49 -8.85
CA PHE A 204 -2.42 -12.58 -8.16
C PHE A 204 -2.59 -12.56 -6.63
N TYR A 205 -3.25 -11.53 -6.10
CA TYR A 205 -3.46 -11.40 -4.65
C TYR A 205 -4.30 -12.52 -4.05
N ARG A 206 -5.21 -13.11 -4.81
CA ARG A 206 -6.02 -14.26 -4.39
C ARG A 206 -5.30 -15.61 -4.50
N GLY A 207 -4.04 -15.63 -5.00
CA GLY A 207 -3.28 -16.86 -5.23
C GLY A 207 -3.85 -17.73 -6.37
N GLU A 208 -4.54 -17.13 -7.33
CA GLU A 208 -5.24 -17.80 -8.44
C GLU A 208 -4.49 -17.69 -9.78
N MET A 209 -3.31 -17.05 -9.78
CA MET A 209 -2.49 -16.95 -10.98
C MET A 209 -1.66 -18.22 -11.22
N PRO A 210 -1.49 -18.62 -12.51
CA PRO A 210 -0.52 -19.64 -12.87
C PRO A 210 0.90 -19.26 -12.43
N PRO A 211 1.72 -20.21 -11.97
CA PRO A 211 3.05 -19.95 -11.40
C PRO A 211 4.03 -19.27 -12.37
N ASP A 212 3.89 -19.49 -13.66
CA ASP A 212 4.71 -18.91 -14.74
C ASP A 212 4.48 -17.41 -14.94
N ILE A 213 3.33 -16.90 -14.49
CA ILE A 213 2.98 -15.46 -14.56
C ILE A 213 3.23 -14.77 -13.21
N ALA A 214 3.13 -15.50 -12.10
CA ALA A 214 3.30 -14.97 -10.75
C ALA A 214 4.76 -14.54 -10.45
N HIS A 215 5.75 -15.09 -11.13
CA HIS A 215 7.17 -14.82 -10.97
C HIS A 215 7.88 -14.66 -12.33
N PRO A 216 7.71 -13.51 -13.02
CA PRO A 216 8.53 -13.23 -14.19
C PRO A 216 9.95 -12.89 -13.72
N GLY A 217 10.86 -13.89 -13.65
CA GLY A 217 12.24 -13.59 -13.32
C GLY A 217 13.06 -14.68 -12.62
N THR A 218 12.57 -15.91 -12.44
CA THR A 218 13.41 -17.06 -12.05
C THR A 218 13.68 -18.00 -13.22
N GLY A 219 14.07 -17.44 -14.35
CA GLY A 219 14.59 -18.17 -15.49
C GLY A 219 16.11 -18.08 -15.47
N SER A 220 16.74 -19.18 -15.01
CA SER A 220 18.16 -19.65 -15.10
C SER A 220 19.21 -18.62 -15.57
#